data_09f6ac2fcfc10998df52993592ab5817
#
_entry.id   09f6ac2fcfc10998df52993592ab5817
#
_cell.length_a   1.000
_cell.length_b   1.000
_cell.length_c   1.000
_cell.angle_alpha   90.00
_cell.angle_beta   90.00
_cell.angle_gamma   90.00
#
_symmetry.space_group_name_H-M   'P 1'
#
loop_
_entity.id
_entity.type
_entity.pdbx_description
1 polymer ?
#
loop_
_entity_poly.entity_id
_entity_poly.type
_entity_poly.pdbx_seq_one_letter_code
_entity_poly.pdbx_strand_id
1 'polypeptide(L)'
;MLKLIVSILTTIWFSSSVVSAGAHSQYLDYTVGNKQFRAFSVFPKTESKGNVYIIHDWNGLTDYEQKRAGMLADLGFTAIALDLFGVEAKLEGFDDYRRETGALYKNRDEFRTRIETAINAASNALGVGSRNILVGYCFGGAAVLEAARAAMDLDGFVSFHGGLSTPEGQDYAQTKGSVLLLHGSADPVSGMVDLASLMNQLQEAGVEHNAEIYGGARHSFTVDGSRDYDASADQKSWQALTRFLEEI
;
A
#
# COMPACT_ATOMS: atom_id res chain seq x y z
N MET A 1 7.39 12.49 -74.32
CA MET A 1 8.23 12.64 -73.14
C MET A 1 7.43 12.12 -71.95
N LEU A 2 7.67 10.86 -71.54
CA LEU A 2 6.98 10.19 -70.46
C LEU A 2 7.90 10.26 -69.22
N LYS A 3 7.48 10.98 -68.17
CA LYS A 3 8.22 11.05 -66.89
C LYS A 3 7.87 9.87 -66.03
N LEU A 4 8.83 9.00 -65.82
CA LEU A 4 8.76 7.88 -64.87
C LEU A 4 8.90 8.46 -63.44
N ILE A 5 7.88 8.31 -62.60
CA ILE A 5 7.94 8.62 -61.18
C ILE A 5 8.32 7.31 -60.45
N VAL A 6 9.55 7.25 -59.97
CA VAL A 6 10.01 6.14 -59.12
C VAL A 6 9.59 6.48 -57.66
N SER A 7 8.65 5.73 -57.14
CA SER A 7 8.22 5.82 -55.76
C SER A 7 9.13 4.93 -54.91
N ILE A 8 9.95 5.54 -54.05
CA ILE A 8 10.81 4.82 -53.09
C ILE A 8 9.96 4.54 -51.86
N LEU A 9 9.53 3.28 -51.69
CA LEU A 9 8.97 2.79 -50.43
C LEU A 9 10.11 2.57 -49.43
N THR A 10 10.23 3.48 -48.44
CA THR A 10 11.08 3.27 -47.28
C THR A 10 10.35 2.39 -46.27
N THR A 11 10.75 1.13 -46.19
CA THR A 11 10.30 0.19 -45.17
C THR A 11 10.99 0.52 -43.84
N ILE A 12 10.28 1.11 -42.91
CA ILE A 12 10.77 1.35 -41.54
C ILE A 12 10.62 0.04 -40.77
N TRP A 13 11.74 -0.61 -40.50
CA TRP A 13 11.80 -1.75 -39.58
C TRP A 13 11.78 -1.22 -38.15
N PHE A 14 10.65 -1.40 -37.45
CA PHE A 14 10.62 -1.28 -35.99
C PHE A 14 11.29 -2.51 -35.39
N SER A 15 12.54 -2.37 -34.98
CA SER A 15 13.19 -3.34 -34.10
C SER A 15 12.57 -3.21 -32.72
N SER A 16 11.64 -4.10 -32.39
CA SER A 16 11.20 -4.30 -31.01
C SER A 16 12.38 -4.95 -30.26
N SER A 17 13.22 -4.13 -29.64
CA SER A 17 14.15 -4.61 -28.63
C SER A 17 13.31 -5.07 -27.41
N VAL A 18 13.19 -6.39 -27.26
CA VAL A 18 12.75 -7.00 -26.01
C VAL A 18 13.85 -6.68 -24.99
N VAL A 19 13.68 -5.59 -24.25
CA VAL A 19 14.51 -5.31 -23.08
C VAL A 19 14.18 -6.40 -22.08
N SER A 20 15.14 -7.27 -21.79
CA SER A 20 15.09 -8.22 -20.68
C SER A 20 14.98 -7.38 -19.40
N ALA A 21 13.76 -7.21 -18.91
CA ALA A 21 13.49 -6.44 -17.71
C ALA A 21 13.97 -7.25 -16.50
N GLY A 22 15.13 -6.90 -15.97
CA GLY A 22 15.44 -7.18 -14.56
C GLY A 22 14.46 -6.40 -13.68
N ALA A 23 14.17 -6.85 -12.47
CA ALA A 23 13.43 -6.03 -11.52
C ALA A 23 14.14 -4.67 -11.43
N HIS A 24 13.44 -3.59 -11.74
CA HIS A 24 13.97 -2.25 -11.65
C HIS A 24 13.13 -1.43 -10.68
N SER A 25 13.74 -0.46 -10.05
CA SER A 25 13.05 0.45 -9.13
C SER A 25 13.23 1.88 -9.57
N GLN A 26 12.27 2.73 -9.22
CA GLN A 26 12.33 4.17 -9.45
C GLN A 26 11.60 4.94 -8.35
N TYR A 27 12.00 6.19 -8.18
CA TYR A 27 11.23 7.14 -7.35
C TYR A 27 10.21 7.88 -8.22
N LEU A 28 9.08 8.20 -7.59
CA LEU A 28 8.02 9.00 -8.18
C LEU A 28 7.73 10.19 -7.26
N ASP A 29 8.01 11.40 -7.75
CA ASP A 29 7.68 12.63 -7.05
C ASP A 29 6.25 13.07 -7.36
N TYR A 30 5.52 13.51 -6.33
CA TYR A 30 4.17 14.06 -6.47
C TYR A 30 3.92 15.16 -5.43
N THR A 31 2.81 15.87 -5.59
CA THR A 31 2.43 16.98 -4.71
C THR A 31 1.03 16.80 -4.15
N VAL A 32 0.85 17.17 -2.88
CA VAL A 32 -0.46 17.35 -2.26
C VAL A 32 -0.54 18.78 -1.74
N GLY A 33 -1.41 19.59 -2.32
CA GLY A 33 -1.41 21.02 -2.08
C GLY A 33 -0.07 21.65 -2.49
N ASN A 34 0.65 22.22 -1.51
CA ASN A 34 1.98 22.82 -1.71
C ASN A 34 3.14 21.97 -1.17
N LYS A 35 2.87 20.74 -0.71
CA LYS A 35 3.89 19.84 -0.18
C LYS A 35 4.37 18.85 -1.22
N GLN A 36 5.65 18.53 -1.17
CA GLN A 36 6.30 17.53 -2.02
C GLN A 36 6.35 16.18 -1.30
N PHE A 37 6.11 15.11 -2.05
CA PHE A 37 6.14 13.73 -1.59
C PHE A 37 6.93 12.88 -2.58
N ARG A 38 7.42 11.73 -2.12
CA ARG A 38 8.20 10.81 -2.95
C ARG A 38 7.85 9.36 -2.67
N ALA A 39 7.25 8.69 -3.63
CA ALA A 39 7.02 7.24 -3.59
C ALA A 39 8.22 6.47 -4.15
N PHE A 40 8.33 5.20 -3.76
CA PHE A 40 9.32 4.26 -4.30
C PHE A 40 8.61 3.09 -4.95
N SER A 41 8.89 2.85 -6.24
CA SER A 41 8.23 1.81 -7.04
C SER A 41 9.21 0.73 -7.44
N VAL A 42 8.76 -0.53 -7.40
CA VAL A 42 9.50 -1.70 -7.87
C VAL A 42 8.62 -2.46 -8.84
N PHE A 43 9.20 -2.82 -9.98
CA PHE A 43 8.49 -3.50 -11.07
C PHE A 43 8.87 -4.98 -11.11
N PRO A 44 7.92 -5.88 -11.41
CA PRO A 44 8.22 -7.28 -11.61
C PRO A 44 9.05 -7.52 -12.87
N LYS A 45 9.71 -8.67 -12.94
CA LYS A 45 10.48 -9.10 -14.14
C LYS A 45 9.60 -9.54 -15.31
N THR A 46 8.33 -9.77 -15.04
CA THR A 46 7.31 -10.22 -16.01
C THR A 46 6.23 -9.16 -16.14
N GLU A 47 5.23 -9.40 -16.96
CA GLU A 47 4.02 -8.58 -16.98
C GLU A 47 3.40 -8.50 -15.58
N SER A 48 2.99 -7.31 -15.17
CA SER A 48 2.45 -7.07 -13.83
C SER A 48 1.06 -7.69 -13.67
N LYS A 49 0.85 -8.38 -12.56
CA LYS A 49 -0.45 -8.94 -12.16
C LYS A 49 -1.41 -7.88 -11.61
N GLY A 50 -0.92 -6.67 -11.35
CA GLY A 50 -1.67 -5.57 -10.75
C GLY A 50 -0.76 -4.66 -9.94
N ASN A 51 -1.33 -3.65 -9.30
CA ASN A 51 -0.63 -2.70 -8.45
C ASN A 51 -0.88 -3.00 -6.97
N VAL A 52 0.19 -3.01 -6.18
CA VAL A 52 0.10 -3.06 -4.72
C VAL A 52 0.73 -1.79 -4.15
N TYR A 53 -0.10 -0.94 -3.59
CA TYR A 53 0.30 0.28 -2.89
C TYR A 53 0.61 -0.07 -1.43
N ILE A 54 1.73 0.43 -0.91
CA ILE A 54 2.16 0.18 0.46
C ILE A 54 2.18 1.52 1.21
N ILE A 55 1.47 1.62 2.33
CA ILE A 55 1.61 2.76 3.24
C ILE A 55 2.53 2.36 4.39
N HIS A 56 3.49 3.24 4.66
CA HIS A 56 4.57 3.06 5.61
C HIS A 56 4.10 3.02 7.07
N ASP A 57 4.98 2.56 7.95
CA ASP A 57 4.87 2.62 9.40
C ASP A 57 4.95 4.10 9.89
N TRP A 58 4.81 4.34 11.17
CA TRP A 58 4.80 5.67 11.78
C TRP A 58 6.09 6.49 11.59
N ASN A 59 7.20 5.84 11.26
CA ASN A 59 8.50 6.46 11.03
C ASN A 59 8.76 6.91 9.57
N GLY A 60 7.74 6.85 8.70
CA GLY A 60 7.85 7.25 7.31
C GLY A 60 8.33 6.14 6.38
N LEU A 61 8.48 6.46 5.09
CA LEU A 61 8.96 5.53 4.07
C LEU A 61 10.45 5.26 4.28
N THR A 62 10.79 4.02 4.59
CA THR A 62 12.15 3.57 4.91
C THR A 62 12.57 2.37 4.07
N ASP A 63 13.77 1.83 4.31
CA ASP A 63 14.24 0.59 3.69
C ASP A 63 13.31 -0.61 3.96
N TYR A 64 12.52 -0.56 5.04
CA TYR A 64 11.57 -1.62 5.35
C TYR A 64 10.47 -1.71 4.28
N GLU A 65 9.83 -0.61 3.93
CA GLU A 65 8.77 -0.58 2.90
C GLU A 65 9.36 -0.84 1.51
N GLN A 66 10.58 -0.37 1.24
CA GLN A 66 11.28 -0.66 -0.02
C GLN A 66 11.57 -2.17 -0.16
N LYS A 67 11.99 -2.84 0.93
CA LYS A 67 12.16 -4.30 0.97
C LYS A 67 10.84 -5.03 0.72
N ARG A 68 9.73 -4.61 1.37
CA ARG A 68 8.40 -5.18 1.14
C ARG A 68 7.93 -4.98 -0.31
N ALA A 69 8.21 -3.82 -0.91
CA ALA A 69 7.93 -3.58 -2.32
C ALA A 69 8.72 -4.54 -3.23
N GLY A 70 10.00 -4.78 -2.94
CA GLY A 70 10.80 -5.78 -3.65
C GLY A 70 10.20 -7.19 -3.58
N MET A 71 9.77 -7.61 -2.38
CA MET A 71 9.12 -8.92 -2.16
C MET A 71 7.81 -9.06 -2.96
N LEU A 72 7.01 -8.00 -3.08
CA LEU A 72 5.79 -7.99 -3.89
C LEU A 72 6.09 -8.03 -5.39
N ALA A 73 7.15 -7.36 -5.82
CA ALA A 73 7.61 -7.43 -7.20
C ALA A 73 8.08 -8.84 -7.58
N ASP A 74 8.72 -9.57 -6.66
CA ASP A 74 9.07 -10.98 -6.86
C ASP A 74 7.83 -11.90 -6.96
N LEU A 75 6.68 -11.51 -6.38
CA LEU A 75 5.39 -12.18 -6.58
C LEU A 75 4.70 -11.81 -7.90
N GLY A 76 5.23 -10.85 -8.65
CA GLY A 76 4.74 -10.45 -9.95
C GLY A 76 3.84 -9.20 -9.94
N PHE A 77 3.83 -8.40 -8.88
CA PHE A 77 3.07 -7.16 -8.80
C PHE A 77 3.96 -5.93 -9.03
N THR A 78 3.41 -4.87 -9.59
CA THR A 78 4.02 -3.54 -9.47
C THR A 78 3.76 -3.04 -8.06
N ALA A 79 4.80 -2.87 -7.26
CA ALA A 79 4.70 -2.46 -5.88
C ALA A 79 5.14 -1.01 -5.69
N ILE A 80 4.33 -0.20 -5.02
CA ILE A 80 4.54 1.23 -4.86
C ILE A 80 4.45 1.59 -3.37
N ALA A 81 5.59 1.85 -2.73
CA ALA A 81 5.63 2.37 -1.38
C ALA A 81 5.37 3.88 -1.42
N LEU A 82 4.24 4.30 -0.83
CA LEU A 82 3.75 5.67 -0.81
C LEU A 82 4.30 6.42 0.40
N ASP A 83 4.67 7.68 0.23
CA ASP A 83 5.00 8.60 1.31
C ASP A 83 3.75 9.42 1.67
N LEU A 84 3.40 9.49 2.96
CA LEU A 84 2.29 10.30 3.45
C LEU A 84 2.73 11.48 4.32
N PHE A 85 4.03 11.61 4.62
CA PHE A 85 4.53 12.70 5.46
C PHE A 85 5.15 13.84 4.65
N GLY A 86 5.77 13.51 3.52
CA GLY A 86 6.43 14.45 2.60
C GLY A 86 7.93 14.54 2.80
N VAL A 87 8.64 14.92 1.73
CA VAL A 87 10.11 14.93 1.68
C VAL A 87 10.75 15.92 2.65
N GLU A 88 10.00 16.90 3.13
CA GLU A 88 10.47 17.89 4.10
C GLU A 88 10.17 17.51 5.56
N ALA A 89 9.46 16.37 5.77
CA ALA A 89 9.14 15.90 7.11
C ALA A 89 10.43 15.54 7.87
N LYS A 90 10.60 16.14 9.06
CA LYS A 90 11.69 15.73 9.97
C LYS A 90 11.25 14.51 10.72
N LEU A 91 11.96 13.40 10.55
CA LEU A 91 11.65 12.09 11.11
C LEU A 91 12.87 11.56 11.89
N GLU A 92 13.31 12.32 12.89
CA GLU A 92 14.52 12.04 13.66
C GLU A 92 14.25 11.23 14.94
N GLY A 93 12.97 11.04 15.31
CA GLY A 93 12.62 10.28 16.52
C GLY A 93 11.13 10.30 16.85
N PHE A 94 10.80 9.69 18.00
CA PHE A 94 9.41 9.41 18.41
C PHE A 94 8.49 10.63 18.44
N ASP A 95 9.00 11.80 18.83
CA ASP A 95 8.19 13.02 18.90
C ASP A 95 7.82 13.51 17.49
N ASP A 96 8.73 13.39 16.53
CA ASP A 96 8.45 13.70 15.14
C ASP A 96 7.43 12.73 14.54
N TYR A 97 7.61 11.43 14.79
CA TYR A 97 6.67 10.40 14.31
C TYR A 97 5.25 10.62 14.85
N ARG A 98 5.13 10.93 16.16
CA ARG A 98 3.85 11.25 16.78
C ARG A 98 3.23 12.53 16.25
N ARG A 99 4.06 13.53 15.95
CA ARG A 99 3.60 14.79 15.36
C ARG A 99 2.99 14.54 13.99
N GLU A 100 3.68 13.83 13.08
CA GLU A 100 3.20 13.59 11.72
C GLU A 100 1.96 12.69 11.72
N THR A 101 1.98 11.56 12.41
CA THR A 101 0.82 10.66 12.51
C THR A 101 -0.36 11.35 13.20
N GLY A 102 -0.10 12.05 14.30
CA GLY A 102 -1.13 12.76 15.07
C GLY A 102 -1.78 13.89 14.29
N ALA A 103 -1.04 14.58 13.42
CA ALA A 103 -1.59 15.62 12.56
C ALA A 103 -2.62 15.03 11.57
N LEU A 104 -2.31 13.88 10.96
CA LEU A 104 -3.21 13.19 10.03
C LEU A 104 -4.42 12.58 10.76
N TYR A 105 -4.22 11.98 11.92
CA TYR A 105 -5.35 11.47 12.72
C TYR A 105 -6.33 12.56 13.18
N LYS A 106 -5.85 13.79 13.38
CA LYS A 106 -6.70 14.94 13.74
C LYS A 106 -7.38 15.60 12.54
N ASN A 107 -6.81 15.47 11.36
CA ASN A 107 -7.35 16.01 10.12
C ASN A 107 -7.60 14.89 9.10
N ARG A 108 -8.76 14.22 9.22
CA ARG A 108 -9.12 13.07 8.40
C ARG A 108 -9.28 13.41 6.92
N ASP A 109 -9.70 14.61 6.57
CA ASP A 109 -9.82 15.06 5.19
C ASP A 109 -8.45 15.16 4.53
N GLU A 110 -7.48 15.75 5.21
CA GLU A 110 -6.08 15.78 4.75
C GLU A 110 -5.50 14.37 4.65
N PHE A 111 -5.81 13.48 5.61
CA PHE A 111 -5.34 12.11 5.60
C PHE A 111 -5.83 11.36 4.36
N ARG A 112 -7.13 11.43 4.08
CA ARG A 112 -7.75 10.85 2.88
C ARG A 112 -7.19 11.46 1.61
N THR A 113 -7.07 12.79 1.56
CA THR A 113 -6.51 13.50 0.42
C THR A 113 -5.10 13.04 0.08
N ARG A 114 -4.23 12.84 1.09
CA ARG A 114 -2.87 12.34 0.85
C ARG A 114 -2.87 10.92 0.31
N ILE A 115 -3.66 10.02 0.88
CA ILE A 115 -3.76 8.62 0.40
C ILE A 115 -4.25 8.61 -1.05
N GLU A 116 -5.36 9.28 -1.34
CA GLU A 116 -5.97 9.31 -2.67
C GLU A 116 -5.04 9.95 -3.71
N THR A 117 -4.42 11.10 -3.36
CA THR A 117 -3.49 11.78 -4.27
C THR A 117 -2.27 10.93 -4.56
N ALA A 118 -1.72 10.23 -3.57
CA ALA A 118 -0.57 9.34 -3.74
C ALA A 118 -0.90 8.16 -4.67
N ILE A 119 -2.06 7.51 -4.48
CA ILE A 119 -2.54 6.42 -5.33
C ILE A 119 -2.76 6.94 -6.77
N ASN A 120 -3.45 8.06 -6.93
CA ASN A 120 -3.73 8.66 -8.24
C ASN A 120 -2.44 9.07 -8.96
N ALA A 121 -1.48 9.65 -8.26
CA ALA A 121 -0.18 10.00 -8.84
C ALA A 121 0.56 8.76 -9.35
N ALA A 122 0.57 7.69 -8.56
CA ALA A 122 1.17 6.42 -8.96
C ALA A 122 0.44 5.79 -10.15
N SER A 123 -0.89 5.74 -10.12
CA SER A 123 -1.71 5.21 -11.22
C SER A 123 -1.53 6.00 -12.53
N ASN A 124 -1.46 7.32 -12.44
CA ASN A 124 -1.25 8.18 -13.62
C ASN A 124 0.14 8.02 -14.22
N ALA A 125 1.16 7.82 -13.39
CA ALA A 125 2.55 7.69 -13.85
C ALA A 125 2.88 6.27 -14.34
N LEU A 126 2.31 5.24 -13.73
CA LEU A 126 2.71 3.84 -13.94
C LEU A 126 1.63 3.00 -14.65
N GLY A 127 0.45 3.55 -14.81
CA GLY A 127 -0.73 2.88 -15.34
C GLY A 127 -1.60 2.25 -14.24
N VAL A 128 -2.88 2.16 -14.51
CA VAL A 128 -3.83 1.46 -13.63
C VAL A 128 -3.66 -0.04 -13.87
N GLY A 129 -3.35 -0.78 -12.80
CA GLY A 129 -3.29 -2.25 -12.85
C GLY A 129 -4.69 -2.87 -13.05
N SER A 130 -4.72 -4.11 -13.48
CA SER A 130 -5.96 -4.90 -13.53
C SER A 130 -6.55 -5.15 -12.14
N ARG A 131 -5.70 -5.08 -11.10
CA ARG A 131 -6.02 -5.17 -9.68
C ARG A 131 -5.25 -4.12 -8.92
N ASN A 132 -5.90 -3.47 -7.94
CA ASN A 132 -5.32 -2.39 -7.15
C ASN A 132 -5.57 -2.65 -5.68
N ILE A 133 -4.53 -2.99 -4.95
CA ILE A 133 -4.60 -3.38 -3.55
C ILE A 133 -3.80 -2.40 -2.70
N LEU A 134 -4.35 -2.00 -1.55
CA LEU A 134 -3.68 -1.14 -0.57
C LEU A 134 -3.27 -1.97 0.65
N VAL A 135 -1.99 -1.96 0.94
CA VAL A 135 -1.37 -2.65 2.09
C VAL A 135 -0.75 -1.60 3.01
N GLY A 136 -0.84 -1.79 4.31
CA GLY A 136 -0.20 -0.84 5.23
C GLY A 136 0.23 -1.50 6.54
N TYR A 137 1.27 -0.92 7.15
CA TYR A 137 1.90 -1.42 8.37
C TYR A 137 1.75 -0.40 9.50
N CYS A 138 1.31 -0.81 10.69
CA CYS A 138 1.12 0.04 11.87
C CYS A 138 0.23 1.28 11.55
N PHE A 139 0.79 2.48 11.50
CA PHE A 139 0.11 3.69 11.02
C PHE A 139 -0.49 3.48 9.62
N GLY A 140 0.27 2.87 8.71
CA GLY A 140 -0.21 2.51 7.38
C GLY A 140 -1.38 1.53 7.39
N GLY A 141 -1.42 0.60 8.35
CA GLY A 141 -2.56 -0.28 8.54
C GLY A 141 -3.84 0.47 8.93
N ALA A 142 -3.72 1.50 9.77
CA ALA A 142 -4.83 2.41 10.09
C ALA A 142 -5.21 3.29 8.87
N ALA A 143 -4.24 3.70 8.04
CA ALA A 143 -4.48 4.43 6.79
C ALA A 143 -5.26 3.61 5.77
N VAL A 144 -4.95 2.31 5.67
CA VAL A 144 -5.71 1.34 4.84
C VAL A 144 -7.18 1.31 5.24
N LEU A 145 -7.46 1.23 6.54
CA LEU A 145 -8.83 1.26 7.06
C LEU A 145 -9.51 2.61 6.85
N GLU A 146 -8.77 3.71 6.91
CA GLU A 146 -9.28 5.05 6.55
C GLU A 146 -9.66 5.13 5.07
N ALA A 147 -8.84 4.56 4.18
CA ALA A 147 -9.13 4.48 2.75
C ALA A 147 -10.37 3.63 2.45
N ALA A 148 -10.55 2.51 3.15
CA ALA A 148 -11.73 1.65 3.04
C ALA A 148 -13.01 2.42 3.46
N ARG A 149 -12.99 3.12 4.59
CA ARG A 149 -14.10 3.98 5.05
C ARG A 149 -14.37 5.16 4.13
N ALA A 150 -13.35 5.66 3.43
CA ALA A 150 -13.50 6.70 2.41
C ALA A 150 -14.03 6.17 1.07
N ALA A 151 -14.36 4.88 0.98
CA ALA A 151 -14.85 4.22 -0.23
C ALA A 151 -13.91 4.38 -1.44
N MET A 152 -12.58 4.42 -1.21
CA MET A 152 -11.61 4.48 -2.30
C MET A 152 -11.78 3.25 -3.20
N ASP A 153 -11.70 3.46 -4.51
CA ASP A 153 -11.99 2.44 -5.52
C ASP A 153 -10.80 1.50 -5.70
N LEU A 154 -10.69 0.53 -4.78
CA LEU A 154 -9.64 -0.47 -4.70
C LEU A 154 -10.25 -1.85 -4.53
N ASP A 155 -9.59 -2.88 -5.04
CA ASP A 155 -10.04 -4.26 -4.98
C ASP A 155 -9.80 -4.90 -3.61
N GLY A 156 -8.77 -4.44 -2.87
CA GLY A 156 -8.44 -4.99 -1.57
C GLY A 156 -7.72 -4.03 -0.63
N PHE A 157 -7.92 -4.27 0.65
CA PHE A 157 -7.37 -3.49 1.78
C PHE A 157 -6.73 -4.43 2.79
N VAL A 158 -5.43 -4.33 3.01
CA VAL A 158 -4.70 -5.22 3.92
C VAL A 158 -4.01 -4.43 5.02
N SER A 159 -4.42 -4.67 6.27
CA SER A 159 -3.85 -4.01 7.45
C SER A 159 -2.97 -4.96 8.25
N PHE A 160 -1.67 -4.69 8.32
CA PHE A 160 -0.73 -5.37 9.21
C PHE A 160 -0.61 -4.60 10.50
N HIS A 161 -0.94 -5.23 11.64
CA HIS A 161 -0.84 -4.65 12.99
C HIS A 161 -1.25 -3.16 13.06
N GLY A 162 -2.29 -2.78 12.32
CA GLY A 162 -2.79 -1.41 12.29
C GLY A 162 -3.59 -1.03 13.52
N GLY A 163 -3.79 0.27 13.72
CA GLY A 163 -4.79 0.77 14.66
C GLY A 163 -6.19 0.49 14.12
N LEU A 164 -7.00 -0.27 14.86
CA LEU A 164 -8.27 -0.85 14.40
C LEU A 164 -9.50 -0.01 14.76
N SER A 165 -9.34 1.05 15.56
CA SER A 165 -10.46 1.88 16.00
C SER A 165 -11.10 2.65 14.85
N THR A 166 -12.43 2.60 14.78
CA THR A 166 -13.20 3.42 13.85
C THR A 166 -13.52 4.77 14.50
N PRO A 167 -13.13 5.90 13.88
CA PRO A 167 -13.47 7.23 14.37
C PRO A 167 -14.98 7.45 14.42
N GLU A 168 -15.43 8.29 15.38
CA GLU A 168 -16.83 8.67 15.48
C GLU A 168 -17.36 9.28 14.17
N GLY A 169 -18.55 8.87 13.76
CA GLY A 169 -19.20 9.32 12.52
C GLY A 169 -18.67 8.69 11.24
N GLN A 170 -17.76 7.71 11.34
CA GLN A 170 -17.30 6.91 10.19
C GLN A 170 -17.82 5.47 10.26
N ASP A 171 -18.00 4.85 9.11
CA ASP A 171 -18.41 3.45 8.97
C ASP A 171 -17.81 2.83 7.69
N TYR A 172 -18.14 1.57 7.43
CA TYR A 172 -17.69 0.82 6.27
C TYR A 172 -18.78 0.57 5.22
N ALA A 173 -19.94 1.24 5.33
CA ALA A 173 -21.12 0.97 4.48
C ALA A 173 -20.87 1.19 2.98
N GLN A 174 -19.88 1.99 2.62
CA GLN A 174 -19.52 2.28 1.23
C GLN A 174 -18.22 1.60 0.77
N THR A 175 -17.59 0.77 1.61
CA THR A 175 -16.38 0.03 1.25
C THR A 175 -16.68 -0.95 0.12
N LYS A 176 -15.84 -0.95 -0.93
CA LYS A 176 -16.08 -1.76 -2.14
C LYS A 176 -15.22 -3.01 -2.23
N GLY A 177 -13.97 -2.94 -1.79
CA GLY A 177 -13.02 -4.04 -1.86
C GLY A 177 -13.03 -4.91 -0.61
N SER A 178 -12.38 -6.07 -0.69
CA SER A 178 -12.23 -7.02 0.42
C SER A 178 -11.21 -6.52 1.46
N VAL A 179 -11.43 -6.81 2.74
CA VAL A 179 -10.54 -6.39 3.84
C VAL A 179 -9.86 -7.58 4.49
N LEU A 180 -8.52 -7.55 4.59
CA LEU A 180 -7.73 -8.53 5.35
C LEU A 180 -7.03 -7.87 6.54
N LEU A 181 -7.24 -8.43 7.73
CA LEU A 181 -6.63 -7.97 8.98
C LEU A 181 -5.60 -8.99 9.47
N LEU A 182 -4.32 -8.58 9.59
CA LEU A 182 -3.21 -9.41 10.02
C LEU A 182 -2.71 -8.89 11.37
N HIS A 183 -3.11 -9.54 12.47
CA HIS A 183 -3.05 -8.92 13.79
C HIS A 183 -2.41 -9.82 14.86
N GLY A 184 -1.63 -9.20 15.76
CA GLY A 184 -1.01 -9.87 16.89
C GLY A 184 -1.93 -9.89 18.12
N SER A 185 -2.12 -11.06 18.75
CA SER A 185 -3.04 -11.16 19.89
C SER A 185 -2.56 -10.44 21.16
N ALA A 186 -1.28 -10.10 21.25
CA ALA A 186 -0.68 -9.34 22.36
C ALA A 186 -0.34 -7.89 21.98
N ASP A 187 -0.99 -7.36 20.95
CA ASP A 187 -0.79 -5.98 20.50
C ASP A 187 -1.26 -4.98 21.59
N PRO A 188 -0.36 -4.13 22.14
CA PRO A 188 -0.71 -3.18 23.18
C PRO A 188 -1.31 -1.87 22.62
N VAL A 189 -1.27 -1.66 21.31
CA VAL A 189 -1.78 -0.44 20.65
C VAL A 189 -3.24 -0.60 20.28
N SER A 190 -3.59 -1.80 19.75
CA SER A 190 -4.95 -2.14 19.37
C SER A 190 -5.21 -3.57 19.82
N GLY A 191 -6.08 -3.75 20.79
CA GLY A 191 -6.29 -5.05 21.42
C GLY A 191 -7.29 -5.92 20.68
N MET A 192 -7.47 -7.15 21.20
CA MET A 192 -8.44 -8.10 20.64
C MET A 192 -9.89 -7.61 20.68
N VAL A 193 -10.22 -6.70 21.60
CA VAL A 193 -11.55 -6.07 21.69
C VAL A 193 -11.77 -5.15 20.47
N ASP A 194 -10.75 -4.39 20.09
CA ASP A 194 -10.81 -3.52 18.91
C ASP A 194 -10.95 -4.35 17.63
N LEU A 195 -10.22 -5.46 17.54
CA LEU A 195 -10.34 -6.40 16.42
C LEU A 195 -11.76 -6.97 16.31
N ALA A 196 -12.32 -7.45 17.41
CA ALA A 196 -13.67 -7.99 17.42
C ALA A 196 -14.72 -6.93 17.05
N SER A 197 -14.55 -5.69 17.55
CA SER A 197 -15.41 -4.56 17.17
C SER A 197 -15.35 -4.26 15.68
N LEU A 198 -14.15 -4.19 15.10
CA LEU A 198 -13.97 -3.94 13.67
C LEU A 198 -14.57 -5.06 12.81
N MET A 199 -14.34 -6.34 13.18
CA MET A 199 -14.94 -7.47 12.47
C MET A 199 -16.47 -7.40 12.44
N ASN A 200 -17.10 -7.02 13.57
CA ASN A 200 -18.55 -6.82 13.62
C ASN A 200 -19.00 -5.69 12.70
N GLN A 201 -18.30 -4.56 12.67
CA GLN A 201 -18.63 -3.43 11.79
C GLN A 201 -18.53 -3.81 10.31
N LEU A 202 -17.49 -4.54 9.91
CA LEU A 202 -17.32 -5.04 8.54
C LEU A 202 -18.44 -6.03 8.17
N GLN A 203 -18.80 -6.92 9.10
CA GLN A 203 -19.91 -7.87 8.93
C GLN A 203 -21.26 -7.15 8.76
N GLU A 204 -21.54 -6.15 9.60
CA GLU A 204 -22.76 -5.36 9.55
C GLU A 204 -22.86 -4.52 8.26
N ALA A 205 -21.72 -4.05 7.76
CA ALA A 205 -21.62 -3.31 6.50
C ALA A 205 -21.69 -4.22 5.26
N GLY A 206 -21.65 -5.55 5.43
CA GLY A 206 -21.65 -6.51 4.31
C GLY A 206 -20.34 -6.53 3.51
N VAL A 207 -19.24 -6.03 4.09
CA VAL A 207 -17.92 -6.04 3.45
C VAL A 207 -17.34 -7.43 3.52
N GLU A 208 -16.80 -7.94 2.41
CA GLU A 208 -16.01 -9.18 2.42
C GLU A 208 -14.74 -8.96 3.24
N HIS A 209 -14.54 -9.78 4.26
CA HIS A 209 -13.41 -9.58 5.16
C HIS A 209 -12.93 -10.87 5.82
N ASN A 210 -11.64 -10.87 6.19
CA ASN A 210 -11.02 -11.95 6.95
C ASN A 210 -10.00 -11.39 7.95
N ALA A 211 -9.68 -12.16 8.99
CA ALA A 211 -8.63 -11.82 9.95
C ALA A 211 -7.79 -13.05 10.28
N GLU A 212 -6.45 -12.89 10.30
CA GLU A 212 -5.54 -13.86 10.89
C GLU A 212 -4.92 -13.31 12.16
N ILE A 213 -4.97 -14.11 13.23
CA ILE A 213 -4.50 -13.73 14.56
C ILE A 213 -3.25 -14.53 14.91
N TYR A 214 -2.17 -13.82 15.20
CA TYR A 214 -0.88 -14.41 15.56
C TYR A 214 -0.74 -14.42 17.09
N GLY A 215 -0.80 -15.62 17.69
CA GLY A 215 -0.81 -15.81 19.13
C GLY A 215 0.48 -15.31 19.79
N GLY A 216 0.37 -14.37 20.73
CA GLY A 216 1.49 -13.77 21.43
C GLY A 216 2.27 -12.70 20.67
N ALA A 217 2.06 -12.54 19.36
CA ALA A 217 2.70 -11.49 18.58
C ALA A 217 2.21 -10.10 19.07
N ARG A 218 3.15 -9.15 19.10
CA ARG A 218 2.91 -7.78 19.56
C ARG A 218 2.78 -6.84 18.37
N HIS A 219 2.63 -5.53 18.63
CA HIS A 219 2.66 -4.50 17.59
C HIS A 219 4.00 -4.54 16.84
N SER A 220 4.01 -4.21 15.55
CA SER A 220 5.22 -4.24 14.70
C SER A 220 5.93 -5.60 14.59
N PHE A 221 5.20 -6.72 14.73
CA PHE A 221 5.76 -8.07 14.65
C PHE A 221 6.40 -8.39 13.29
N THR A 222 6.16 -7.60 12.25
CA THR A 222 6.75 -7.76 10.92
C THR A 222 8.05 -6.97 10.72
N VAL A 223 8.43 -6.07 11.65
CA VAL A 223 9.57 -5.17 11.50
C VAL A 223 10.83 -5.81 12.07
N ASP A 224 11.64 -6.37 11.20
CA ASP A 224 12.93 -6.99 11.57
C ASP A 224 13.83 -5.99 12.31
N GLY A 225 14.45 -6.47 13.39
CA GLY A 225 15.28 -5.64 14.28
C GLY A 225 14.48 -4.79 15.29
N SER A 226 13.16 -4.76 15.23
CA SER A 226 12.34 -4.16 16.30
C SER A 226 12.30 -5.09 17.53
N ARG A 227 12.03 -4.48 18.70
CA ARG A 227 11.84 -5.26 19.95
C ARG A 227 10.69 -6.26 19.86
N ASP A 228 9.68 -5.95 19.07
CA ASP A 228 8.42 -6.68 18.99
C ASP A 228 8.37 -7.62 17.75
N TYR A 229 9.52 -7.79 17.04
CA TYR A 229 9.62 -8.68 15.88
C TYR A 229 9.36 -10.13 16.24
N ASP A 230 8.51 -10.79 15.47
CA ASP A 230 8.23 -12.22 15.56
C ASP A 230 8.35 -12.85 14.17
N ALA A 231 9.44 -13.57 13.93
CA ALA A 231 9.73 -14.16 12.63
C ALA A 231 8.64 -15.15 12.16
N SER A 232 7.99 -15.88 13.10
CA SER A 232 6.92 -16.81 12.76
C SER A 232 5.65 -16.07 12.34
N ALA A 233 5.27 -15.03 13.08
CA ALA A 233 4.12 -14.20 12.76
C ALA A 233 4.36 -13.42 11.46
N ASP A 234 5.56 -12.87 11.24
CA ASP A 234 5.94 -12.19 9.99
C ASP A 234 5.80 -13.12 8.78
N GLN A 235 6.38 -14.32 8.84
CA GLN A 235 6.30 -15.29 7.75
C GLN A 235 4.85 -15.72 7.46
N LYS A 236 4.06 -16.02 8.49
CA LYS A 236 2.67 -16.45 8.33
C LYS A 236 1.79 -15.33 7.77
N SER A 237 1.97 -14.10 8.26
CA SER A 237 1.21 -12.95 7.75
C SER A 237 1.56 -12.61 6.30
N TRP A 238 2.83 -12.78 5.90
CA TRP A 238 3.24 -12.69 4.50
C TRP A 238 2.58 -13.75 3.63
N GLN A 239 2.48 -14.99 4.10
CA GLN A 239 1.76 -16.04 3.39
C GLN A 239 0.26 -15.75 3.27
N ALA A 240 -0.35 -15.16 4.32
CA ALA A 240 -1.75 -14.74 4.28
C ALA A 240 -1.97 -13.63 3.24
N LEU A 241 -1.10 -12.62 3.20
CA LEU A 241 -1.12 -11.60 2.13
C LEU A 241 -0.99 -12.24 0.75
N THR A 242 -0.05 -13.19 0.56
CA THR A 242 0.15 -13.85 -0.73
C THR A 242 -1.11 -14.58 -1.19
N ARG A 243 -1.78 -15.33 -0.31
CA ARG A 243 -3.06 -15.98 -0.64
C ARG A 243 -4.13 -14.96 -1.01
N PHE A 244 -4.28 -13.91 -0.23
CA PHE A 244 -5.23 -12.84 -0.51
C PHE A 244 -5.01 -12.21 -1.89
N LEU A 245 -3.76 -11.94 -2.27
CA LEU A 245 -3.39 -11.41 -3.58
C LEU A 245 -3.66 -12.37 -4.74
N GLU A 246 -3.77 -13.67 -4.49
CA GLU A 246 -4.11 -14.69 -5.48
C GLU A 246 -5.63 -14.85 -5.65
N GLU A 247 -6.40 -14.58 -4.59
CA GLU A 247 -7.86 -14.78 -4.52
C GLU A 247 -8.67 -13.61 -5.09
N ILE A 248 -8.11 -12.37 -5.07
CA ILE A 248 -8.78 -11.15 -5.57
C ILE A 248 -8.71 -11.05 -7.09
#